data_d80a8c1436226db844dfc923485da069
#
_entry.id   d80a8c1436226db844dfc923485da069
#
_cell.length_a   1.000
_cell.length_b   1.000
_cell.length_c   1.000
_cell.angle_alpha   90.00
_cell.angle_beta   90.00
_cell.angle_gamma   90.00
#
_symmetry.space_group_name_H-M   'P 1'
#
loop_
_entity.id
_entity.type
_entity.pdbx_description
1 polymer ?
#
loop_
_entity_poly.entity_id
_entity_poly.type
_entity_poly.pdbx_seq_one_letter_code
_entity_poly.pdbx_strand_id
1 'polypeptide(L)'
;VDAELLVVGGAVRTGDPDLPVSDALAVAGGRVVALGERARALRASGTEVIDLGGGALLPSFGDGHVHPLLGGLGLRGAAIRDCVSIDEVLREVRCWADENPGAGCVFGDGVSPTLAPGGHFEARWLDSVVPDRPVVLRTMDHHTAWVNSEALRRAGLTRDTPDPAGARSSGPPAVSCSAPCVNGVRSIRFSRWCRR
;
A
#
# COMPACT_ATOMS: atom_id res chain seq x y z
N VAL A 1 6.05 14.59 -41.92
CA VAL A 1 4.91 14.29 -41.04
C VAL A 1 4.91 15.34 -39.96
N ASP A 2 3.83 16.09 -39.85
CA ASP A 2 3.68 17.10 -38.81
C ASP A 2 3.41 16.40 -37.44
N ALA A 3 3.93 16.97 -36.37
CA ALA A 3 3.67 16.47 -35.06
C ALA A 3 2.24 16.81 -34.59
N GLU A 4 1.54 15.83 -34.01
CA GLU A 4 0.28 16.04 -33.31
C GLU A 4 0.51 16.65 -31.92
N LEU A 5 1.59 16.21 -31.25
CA LEU A 5 1.98 16.67 -29.93
C LEU A 5 3.48 16.94 -29.89
N LEU A 6 3.87 18.07 -29.31
CA LEU A 6 5.26 18.46 -29.06
C LEU A 6 5.44 18.75 -27.57
N VAL A 7 6.35 18.05 -26.90
CA VAL A 7 6.74 18.30 -25.53
C VAL A 7 8.07 19.03 -25.49
N VAL A 8 8.16 20.14 -24.74
CA VAL A 8 9.34 21.01 -24.63
C VAL A 8 9.51 21.52 -23.19
N GLY A 9 10.55 22.33 -22.97
CA GLY A 9 10.69 23.09 -21.70
C GLY A 9 11.13 22.28 -20.50
N GLY A 10 11.70 21.07 -20.70
CA GLY A 10 12.16 20.23 -19.61
C GLY A 10 13.03 19.06 -20.06
N ALA A 11 13.29 18.11 -19.17
CA ALA A 11 14.11 16.95 -19.46
C ALA A 11 13.24 15.76 -19.90
N VAL A 12 13.41 15.30 -21.14
CA VAL A 12 12.80 14.08 -21.67
C VAL A 12 13.75 12.91 -21.41
N ARG A 13 13.39 12.01 -20.50
CA ARG A 13 14.12 10.76 -20.24
C ARG A 13 13.65 9.71 -21.22
N THR A 14 14.48 9.33 -22.18
CA THR A 14 14.08 8.52 -23.33
C THR A 14 14.00 7.02 -23.04
N GLY A 15 14.77 6.54 -22.06
CA GLY A 15 15.00 5.10 -21.81
C GLY A 15 16.02 4.49 -22.78
N ASP A 16 16.53 5.24 -23.74
CA ASP A 16 17.57 4.81 -24.67
C ASP A 16 18.96 5.08 -24.06
N PRO A 17 19.82 4.07 -23.88
CA PRO A 17 21.15 4.24 -23.31
C PRO A 17 22.07 5.13 -24.16
N ASP A 18 21.87 5.20 -25.49
CA ASP A 18 22.69 6.00 -26.39
C ASP A 18 22.25 7.48 -26.41
N LEU A 19 20.99 7.76 -26.02
CA LEU A 19 20.44 9.11 -25.92
C LEU A 19 19.56 9.23 -24.65
N PRO A 20 20.14 9.17 -23.46
CA PRO A 20 19.37 9.03 -22.21
C PRO A 20 18.49 10.25 -21.89
N VAL A 21 18.82 11.42 -22.40
CA VAL A 21 18.09 12.67 -22.16
C VAL A 21 17.98 13.47 -23.44
N SER A 22 16.78 14.00 -23.70
CA SER A 22 16.51 14.99 -24.74
C SER A 22 15.78 16.20 -24.12
N ASP A 23 15.68 17.29 -24.82
CA ASP A 23 15.00 18.52 -24.37
C ASP A 23 13.68 18.78 -25.11
N ALA A 24 13.34 17.93 -26.07
CA ALA A 24 12.06 17.92 -26.76
C ALA A 24 11.69 16.53 -27.28
N LEU A 25 10.38 16.30 -27.47
CA LEU A 25 9.82 15.08 -28.02
C LEU A 25 8.62 15.41 -28.88
N ALA A 26 8.53 14.80 -30.05
CA ALA A 26 7.38 14.90 -30.95
C ALA A 26 6.67 13.56 -31.10
N VAL A 27 5.33 13.62 -31.09
CA VAL A 27 4.45 12.46 -31.32
C VAL A 27 3.61 12.67 -32.56
N ALA A 28 3.50 11.62 -33.36
CA ALA A 28 2.56 11.52 -34.46
C ALA A 28 2.06 10.08 -34.58
N GLY A 29 0.77 9.88 -34.86
CA GLY A 29 0.15 8.56 -34.96
C GLY A 29 0.31 7.73 -33.68
N GLY A 30 0.28 8.36 -32.49
CA GLY A 30 0.45 7.70 -31.20
C GLY A 30 1.86 7.16 -30.91
N ARG A 31 2.88 7.61 -31.69
CA ARG A 31 4.28 7.16 -31.54
C ARG A 31 5.21 8.36 -31.42
N VAL A 32 6.29 8.19 -30.67
CA VAL A 32 7.41 9.13 -30.66
C VAL A 32 8.10 9.07 -32.05
N VAL A 33 8.12 10.17 -32.75
CA VAL A 33 8.69 10.26 -34.15
C VAL A 33 9.99 11.03 -34.20
N ALA A 34 10.27 11.90 -33.24
CA ALA A 34 11.52 12.67 -33.16
C ALA A 34 11.82 13.14 -31.74
N LEU A 35 13.11 13.44 -31.50
CA LEU A 35 13.64 14.01 -30.26
C LEU A 35 14.46 15.26 -30.57
N GLY A 36 14.62 16.18 -29.60
CA GLY A 36 15.44 17.36 -29.64
C GLY A 36 15.05 18.30 -30.77
N GLU A 37 16.03 18.86 -31.48
CA GLU A 37 15.82 19.80 -32.60
C GLU A 37 14.94 19.24 -33.71
N ARG A 38 15.05 17.93 -33.99
CA ARG A 38 14.20 17.28 -34.99
C ARG A 38 12.73 17.28 -34.54
N ALA A 39 12.47 17.13 -33.25
CA ALA A 39 11.10 17.20 -32.72
C ALA A 39 10.51 18.61 -32.91
N ARG A 40 11.29 19.66 -32.60
CA ARG A 40 10.86 21.05 -32.78
C ARG A 40 10.57 21.40 -34.23
N ALA A 41 11.37 20.86 -35.15
CA ALA A 41 11.19 21.08 -36.59
C ALA A 41 9.89 20.46 -37.14
N LEU A 42 9.24 19.54 -36.45
CA LEU A 42 7.96 18.93 -36.82
C LEU A 42 6.75 19.72 -36.33
N ARG A 43 6.94 20.86 -35.64
CA ARG A 43 5.84 21.70 -35.16
C ARG A 43 5.09 22.33 -36.34
N ALA A 44 3.79 22.17 -36.36
CA ALA A 44 2.86 22.75 -37.31
C ALA A 44 1.81 23.61 -36.60
N SER A 45 0.95 24.29 -37.35
CA SER A 45 -0.12 25.15 -36.79
C SER A 45 -1.15 24.40 -35.93
N GLY A 46 -1.31 23.07 -36.15
CA GLY A 46 -2.22 22.21 -35.38
C GLY A 46 -1.54 21.39 -34.31
N THR A 47 -0.24 21.55 -34.09
CA THR A 47 0.50 20.80 -33.07
C THR A 47 0.13 21.26 -31.65
N GLU A 48 -0.35 20.37 -30.81
CA GLU A 48 -0.49 20.61 -29.37
C GLU A 48 0.91 20.73 -28.76
N VAL A 49 1.13 21.72 -27.89
CA VAL A 49 2.42 21.91 -27.22
C VAL A 49 2.26 21.81 -25.72
N ILE A 50 3.00 20.87 -25.12
CA ILE A 50 3.14 20.75 -23.65
C ILE A 50 4.48 21.32 -23.24
N ASP A 51 4.46 22.40 -22.47
CA ASP A 51 5.65 22.95 -21.83
C ASP A 51 5.78 22.33 -20.43
N LEU A 52 6.89 21.64 -20.17
CA LEU A 52 7.18 20.99 -18.89
C LEU A 52 7.56 21.98 -17.78
N GLY A 53 7.80 23.25 -18.10
CA GLY A 53 8.12 24.27 -17.11
C GLY A 53 9.37 23.94 -16.26
N GLY A 54 10.37 23.28 -16.83
CA GLY A 54 11.55 22.77 -16.12
C GLY A 54 11.39 21.39 -15.50
N GLY A 55 10.21 20.76 -15.63
CA GLY A 55 9.95 19.41 -15.17
C GLY A 55 10.58 18.32 -16.03
N ALA A 56 10.17 17.07 -15.81
CA ALA A 56 10.65 15.92 -16.56
C ALA A 56 9.51 15.09 -17.14
N LEU A 57 9.73 14.60 -18.38
CA LEU A 57 8.92 13.55 -18.99
C LEU A 57 9.66 12.22 -18.90
N LEU A 58 8.97 11.19 -18.43
CA LEU A 58 9.50 9.83 -18.33
C LEU A 58 8.56 8.87 -19.07
N PRO A 59 9.05 7.71 -19.53
CA PRO A 59 8.18 6.58 -19.86
C PRO A 59 7.26 6.25 -18.68
N SER A 60 6.03 5.82 -18.96
CA SER A 60 5.13 5.41 -17.89
C SER A 60 5.69 4.20 -17.13
N PHE A 61 5.45 4.19 -15.83
CA PHE A 61 5.84 3.03 -15.04
C PHE A 61 4.92 1.86 -15.33
N GLY A 62 5.53 0.67 -15.52
CA GLY A 62 4.82 -0.60 -15.53
C GLY A 62 5.06 -1.31 -14.20
N ASP A 63 4.01 -1.75 -13.54
CA ASP A 63 4.11 -2.56 -12.34
C ASP A 63 3.54 -3.95 -12.63
N GLY A 64 4.40 -4.97 -12.53
CA GLY A 64 4.03 -6.36 -12.77
C GLY A 64 3.39 -7.06 -11.57
N HIS A 65 3.44 -6.45 -10.39
CA HIS A 65 2.85 -6.99 -9.17
C HIS A 65 2.55 -5.88 -8.16
N VAL A 66 1.29 -5.47 -8.08
CA VAL A 66 0.86 -4.35 -7.22
C VAL A 66 -0.45 -4.66 -6.52
N HIS A 67 -0.59 -4.18 -5.28
CA HIS A 67 -1.81 -4.28 -4.47
C HIS A 67 -2.37 -2.88 -4.13
N PRO A 68 -2.80 -2.06 -5.11
CA PRO A 68 -3.17 -0.66 -4.88
C PRO A 68 -4.39 -0.52 -3.96
N LEU A 69 -5.35 -1.45 -4.04
CA LEU A 69 -6.50 -1.46 -3.15
C LEU A 69 -6.11 -1.68 -1.69
N LEU A 70 -5.20 -2.63 -1.43
CA LEU A 70 -4.73 -2.90 -0.07
C LEU A 70 -3.93 -1.73 0.47
N GLY A 71 -3.05 -1.13 -0.35
CA GLY A 71 -2.32 0.08 0.02
C GLY A 71 -3.26 1.24 0.35
N GLY A 72 -4.25 1.50 -0.50
CA GLY A 72 -5.24 2.57 -0.27
C GLY A 72 -6.10 2.34 0.98
N LEU A 73 -6.48 1.10 1.28
CA LEU A 73 -7.17 0.75 2.53
C LEU A 73 -6.29 0.95 3.75
N GLY A 74 -5.00 0.63 3.65
CA GLY A 74 -4.02 0.81 4.73
C GLY A 74 -3.90 2.27 5.19
N LEU A 75 -3.99 3.21 4.24
CA LEU A 75 -3.93 4.66 4.53
C LEU A 75 -5.13 5.20 5.34
N ARG A 76 -6.20 4.43 5.47
CA ARG A 76 -7.39 4.83 6.25
C ARG A 76 -7.34 4.39 7.71
N GLY A 77 -6.39 3.57 8.08
CA GLY A 77 -6.18 3.05 9.43
C GLY A 77 -5.14 3.82 10.23
N ALA A 78 -4.74 3.26 11.37
CA ALA A 78 -3.63 3.77 12.17
C ALA A 78 -2.31 3.78 11.35
N ALA A 79 -1.53 4.84 11.48
CA ALA A 79 -0.32 5.08 10.67
C ALA A 79 0.89 4.30 11.22
N ILE A 80 0.83 2.98 11.18
CA ILE A 80 1.80 2.07 11.83
C ILE A 80 2.95 1.59 10.94
N ARG A 81 2.93 1.91 9.64
CA ARG A 81 3.87 1.37 8.66
C ARG A 81 5.32 1.75 8.93
N ASP A 82 5.54 2.97 9.36
CA ASP A 82 6.88 3.54 9.57
C ASP A 82 7.34 3.47 11.03
N CYS A 83 6.53 2.84 11.91
CA CYS A 83 6.90 2.64 13.30
C CYS A 83 8.10 1.70 13.42
N VAL A 84 9.04 2.08 14.29
CA VAL A 84 10.29 1.32 14.53
C VAL A 84 10.31 0.59 15.88
N SER A 85 9.24 0.71 16.66
CA SER A 85 9.07 0.00 17.95
C SER A 85 7.61 -0.36 18.22
N ILE A 86 7.39 -1.33 19.11
CA ILE A 86 6.05 -1.70 19.58
C ILE A 86 5.38 -0.50 20.27
N ASP A 87 6.12 0.25 21.08
CA ASP A 87 5.58 1.42 21.79
C ASP A 87 5.08 2.50 20.83
N GLU A 88 5.76 2.70 19.70
CA GLU A 88 5.29 3.60 18.65
C GLU A 88 4.00 3.09 18.00
N VAL A 89 3.95 1.80 17.67
CA VAL A 89 2.73 1.19 17.11
C VAL A 89 1.55 1.38 18.07
N LEU A 90 1.74 1.10 19.36
CA LEU A 90 0.69 1.24 20.38
C LEU A 90 0.22 2.69 20.51
N ARG A 91 1.15 3.65 20.45
CA ARG A 91 0.83 5.08 20.46
C ARG A 91 -0.01 5.49 19.25
N GLU A 92 0.39 5.10 18.04
CA GLU A 92 -0.36 5.40 16.81
C GLU A 92 -1.76 4.75 16.80
N VAL A 93 -1.86 3.52 17.29
CA VAL A 93 -3.14 2.81 17.46
C VAL A 93 -4.04 3.58 18.44
N ARG A 94 -3.50 4.05 19.57
CA ARG A 94 -4.23 4.84 20.54
C ARG A 94 -4.67 6.18 19.99
N CYS A 95 -3.76 6.94 19.35
CA CYS A 95 -4.06 8.23 18.72
C CYS A 95 -5.22 8.08 17.71
N TRP A 96 -5.10 7.12 16.79
CA TRP A 96 -6.15 6.87 15.80
C TRP A 96 -7.49 6.51 16.47
N ALA A 97 -7.46 5.70 17.52
CA ALA A 97 -8.65 5.30 18.26
C ALA A 97 -9.36 6.48 18.93
N ASP A 98 -8.60 7.42 19.48
CA ASP A 98 -9.11 8.62 20.14
C ASP A 98 -9.68 9.63 19.13
N GLU A 99 -9.04 9.76 17.96
CA GLU A 99 -9.51 10.62 16.86
C GLU A 99 -10.76 10.05 16.18
N ASN A 100 -11.00 8.73 16.28
CA ASN A 100 -12.11 8.04 15.65
C ASN A 100 -12.98 7.30 16.67
N PRO A 101 -13.63 7.99 17.63
CA PRO A 101 -14.38 7.34 18.72
C PRO A 101 -15.59 6.55 18.22
N GLY A 102 -16.16 6.90 17.07
CA GLY A 102 -17.30 6.20 16.45
C GLY A 102 -16.91 4.99 15.59
N ALA A 103 -15.63 4.73 15.40
CA ALA A 103 -15.19 3.59 14.59
C ALA A 103 -15.43 2.27 15.33
N GLY A 104 -16.11 1.34 14.68
CA GLY A 104 -16.42 0.02 15.23
C GLY A 104 -15.21 -0.93 15.35
N CYS A 105 -14.07 -0.56 14.76
CA CYS A 105 -12.82 -1.32 14.73
C CYS A 105 -11.65 -0.37 14.47
N VAL A 106 -10.52 -0.62 15.10
CA VAL A 106 -9.23 0.00 14.74
C VAL A 106 -8.52 -0.93 13.75
N PHE A 107 -8.16 -0.39 12.61
CA PHE A 107 -7.41 -1.11 11.58
C PHE A 107 -6.06 -0.44 11.37
N GLY A 108 -5.04 -1.22 11.06
CA GLY A 108 -3.73 -0.74 10.62
C GLY A 108 -3.06 -1.73 9.68
N ASP A 109 -2.20 -1.24 8.81
CA ASP A 109 -1.52 -2.07 7.82
C ASP A 109 -0.05 -1.72 7.70
N GLY A 110 0.77 -2.76 7.63
CA GLY A 110 2.20 -2.61 7.36
C GLY A 110 3.09 -2.64 8.61
N VAL A 111 2.63 -3.18 9.77
CA VAL A 111 3.52 -3.38 10.92
C VAL A 111 4.64 -4.37 10.58
N SER A 112 5.89 -4.02 10.94
CA SER A 112 7.00 -4.94 10.71
C SER A 112 6.97 -6.11 11.69
N PRO A 113 7.01 -7.37 11.22
CA PRO A 113 7.06 -8.53 12.10
C PRO A 113 8.33 -8.57 12.98
N THR A 114 9.40 -7.87 12.57
CA THR A 114 10.66 -7.82 13.32
C THR A 114 10.60 -6.98 14.59
N LEU A 115 9.54 -6.19 14.78
CA LEU A 115 9.36 -5.39 16.01
C LEU A 115 9.04 -6.25 17.23
N ALA A 116 8.44 -7.42 17.02
CA ALA A 116 8.14 -8.34 18.10
C ALA A 116 9.23 -9.42 18.24
N PRO A 117 9.62 -9.80 19.47
CA PRO A 117 10.57 -10.88 19.68
C PRO A 117 10.12 -12.18 19.01
N GLY A 118 10.95 -12.72 18.12
CA GLY A 118 10.63 -13.92 17.34
C GLY A 118 9.43 -13.77 16.40
N GLY A 119 8.98 -12.54 16.11
CA GLY A 119 7.78 -12.29 15.31
C GLY A 119 6.46 -12.53 16.04
N HIS A 120 6.51 -12.75 17.38
CA HIS A 120 5.32 -13.07 18.18
C HIS A 120 4.72 -11.82 18.80
N PHE A 121 3.59 -11.39 18.26
CA PHE A 121 2.79 -10.29 18.79
C PHE A 121 1.83 -10.79 19.88
N GLU A 122 1.65 -9.99 20.94
CA GLU A 122 0.75 -10.33 22.03
C GLU A 122 -0.49 -9.43 22.03
N ALA A 123 -1.68 -10.02 22.15
CA ALA A 123 -2.95 -9.30 22.21
C ALA A 123 -2.99 -8.30 23.38
N ARG A 124 -2.41 -8.66 24.54
CA ARG A 124 -2.38 -7.82 25.75
C ARG A 124 -1.71 -6.46 25.50
N TRP A 125 -0.79 -6.35 24.57
CA TRP A 125 -0.18 -5.05 24.24
C TRP A 125 -1.21 -4.11 23.61
N LEU A 126 -2.05 -4.61 22.71
CA LEU A 126 -3.15 -3.82 22.13
C LEU A 126 -4.28 -3.61 23.14
N ASP A 127 -4.56 -4.58 23.99
CA ASP A 127 -5.55 -4.46 25.06
C ASP A 127 -5.21 -3.32 26.03
N SER A 128 -3.92 -3.04 26.25
CA SER A 128 -3.47 -1.97 27.15
C SER A 128 -3.81 -0.57 26.62
N VAL A 129 -4.00 -0.43 25.30
CA VAL A 129 -4.29 0.87 24.67
C VAL A 129 -5.71 0.98 24.13
N VAL A 130 -6.30 -0.10 23.63
CA VAL A 130 -7.69 -0.14 23.10
C VAL A 130 -8.36 -1.44 23.55
N PRO A 131 -8.92 -1.49 24.79
CA PRO A 131 -9.57 -2.69 25.32
C PRO A 131 -11.03 -2.87 24.87
N ASP A 132 -11.69 -1.80 24.44
CA ASP A 132 -13.16 -1.70 24.32
C ASP A 132 -13.69 -2.05 22.92
N ARG A 133 -12.84 -2.10 21.93
CA ARG A 133 -13.20 -2.39 20.53
C ARG A 133 -12.12 -3.21 19.82
N PRO A 134 -12.48 -3.92 18.74
CA PRO A 134 -11.53 -4.71 17.99
C PRO A 134 -10.39 -3.89 17.43
N VAL A 135 -9.17 -4.39 17.56
CA VAL A 135 -7.98 -3.90 16.88
C VAL A 135 -7.44 -5.00 16.00
N VAL A 136 -7.16 -4.66 14.74
CA VAL A 136 -6.60 -5.58 13.74
C VAL A 136 -5.49 -4.89 12.97
N LEU A 137 -4.26 -5.31 13.20
CA LEU A 137 -3.08 -4.82 12.52
C LEU A 137 -2.52 -5.91 11.62
N ARG A 138 -2.29 -5.61 10.34
CA ARG A 138 -1.63 -6.54 9.41
C ARG A 138 -0.15 -6.24 9.32
N THR A 139 0.65 -7.30 9.21
CA THR A 139 2.07 -7.16 8.90
C THR A 139 2.28 -6.72 7.45
N MET A 140 3.45 -6.13 7.17
CA MET A 140 3.80 -5.61 5.85
C MET A 140 3.86 -6.70 4.76
N ASP A 141 4.10 -7.96 5.15
CA ASP A 141 4.09 -9.12 4.26
C ASP A 141 2.68 -9.70 4.06
N HIS A 142 1.67 -9.18 4.78
CA HIS A 142 0.27 -9.63 4.79
C HIS A 142 0.04 -11.09 5.22
N HIS A 143 1.04 -11.72 5.84
CA HIS A 143 0.94 -13.13 6.30
C HIS A 143 0.50 -13.25 7.75
N THR A 144 0.55 -12.17 8.53
CA THR A 144 0.18 -12.18 9.95
C THR A 144 -0.81 -11.04 10.24
N ALA A 145 -1.78 -11.33 11.10
CA ALA A 145 -2.63 -10.33 11.71
C ALA A 145 -2.38 -10.32 13.23
N TRP A 146 -1.96 -9.16 13.75
CA TRP A 146 -1.89 -8.91 15.18
C TRP A 146 -3.21 -8.31 15.65
N VAL A 147 -3.88 -8.97 16.58
CA VAL A 147 -5.23 -8.60 17.03
C VAL A 147 -5.30 -8.52 18.55
N ASN A 148 -6.24 -7.73 19.08
CA ASN A 148 -6.51 -7.66 20.51
C ASN A 148 -7.52 -8.72 20.96
N SER A 149 -7.71 -8.85 22.29
CA SER A 149 -8.64 -9.83 22.90
C SER A 149 -10.09 -9.60 22.46
N GLU A 150 -10.52 -8.36 22.29
CA GLU A 150 -11.87 -8.03 21.82
C GLU A 150 -12.12 -8.48 20.37
N ALA A 151 -11.12 -8.37 19.50
CA ALA A 151 -11.22 -8.89 18.14
C ALA A 151 -11.39 -10.41 18.12
N LEU A 152 -10.63 -11.13 18.94
CA LEU A 152 -10.74 -12.59 19.08
C LEU A 152 -12.10 -13.00 19.62
N ARG A 153 -12.54 -12.33 20.69
CA ARG A 153 -13.86 -12.58 21.29
C ARG A 153 -15.00 -12.42 20.29
N ARG A 154 -14.99 -11.33 19.51
CA ARG A 154 -16.01 -11.10 18.46
C ARG A 154 -15.92 -12.09 17.31
N ALA A 155 -14.71 -12.59 17.01
CA ALA A 155 -14.51 -13.65 16.01
C ALA A 155 -14.95 -15.03 16.51
N GLY A 156 -15.20 -15.20 17.80
CA GLY A 156 -15.45 -16.50 18.40
C GLY A 156 -14.20 -17.40 18.43
N LEU A 157 -13.02 -16.80 18.40
CA LEU A 157 -11.74 -17.52 18.42
C LEU A 157 -11.30 -17.73 19.87
N THR A 158 -10.98 -18.96 20.21
CA THR A 158 -10.49 -19.39 21.53
C THR A 158 -9.20 -20.20 21.37
N ARG A 159 -8.57 -20.56 22.47
CA ARG A 159 -7.40 -21.46 22.46
C ARG A 159 -7.70 -22.84 21.87
N ASP A 160 -8.96 -23.27 21.96
CA ASP A 160 -9.43 -24.60 21.50
C ASP A 160 -9.90 -24.52 20.01
N THR A 161 -9.87 -23.33 19.40
CA THR A 161 -10.25 -23.18 17.99
C THR A 161 -9.19 -23.86 17.13
N PRO A 162 -9.56 -24.88 16.32
CA PRO A 162 -8.60 -25.57 15.49
C PRO A 162 -8.02 -24.63 14.41
N ASP A 163 -6.74 -24.79 14.13
CA ASP A 163 -6.08 -24.07 13.05
C ASP A 163 -6.78 -24.33 11.71
N PRO A 164 -7.11 -23.30 10.94
CA PRO A 164 -7.66 -23.51 9.61
C PRO A 164 -6.59 -24.11 8.68
N ALA A 165 -7.02 -24.84 7.66
CA ALA A 165 -6.10 -25.39 6.66
C ALA A 165 -5.24 -24.28 6.04
N GLY A 166 -3.91 -24.40 6.15
CA GLY A 166 -2.95 -23.47 5.60
C GLY A 166 -2.65 -22.23 6.47
N ALA A 167 -3.14 -22.19 7.71
CA ALA A 167 -2.79 -21.13 8.67
C ALA A 167 -2.49 -21.74 10.04
N ARG A 168 -1.76 -21.02 10.87
CA ARG A 168 -1.47 -21.40 12.26
C ARG A 168 -1.79 -20.24 13.19
N SER A 169 -2.33 -20.56 14.36
CA SER A 169 -2.34 -19.68 15.52
C SER A 169 -1.00 -19.83 16.24
N SER A 170 -0.22 -18.76 16.36
CA SER A 170 1.05 -18.77 17.08
C SER A 170 0.86 -18.26 18.51
N GLY A 171 0.73 -19.19 19.46
CA GLY A 171 0.65 -18.89 20.91
C GLY A 171 -0.65 -18.20 21.35
N PRO A 172 -0.80 -17.78 22.64
CA PRO A 172 -1.95 -16.99 23.08
C PRO A 172 -1.82 -15.52 22.64
N PRO A 173 -2.82 -14.97 21.98
CA PRO A 173 -3.34 -15.24 20.65
C PRO A 173 -2.79 -14.30 19.58
N ALA A 174 -1.92 -14.80 18.73
CA ALA A 174 -1.66 -14.17 17.44
C ALA A 174 -2.02 -15.17 16.33
N VAL A 175 -2.79 -14.78 15.33
CA VAL A 175 -3.12 -15.63 14.19
C VAL A 175 -2.12 -15.32 13.07
N SER A 176 -1.22 -16.25 12.80
CA SER A 176 -0.27 -16.17 11.68
C SER A 176 -0.76 -17.07 10.54
N CYS A 177 -0.89 -16.49 9.34
CA CYS A 177 -1.11 -17.26 8.11
C CYS A 177 0.24 -17.50 7.43
N SER A 178 0.77 -18.71 7.51
CA SER A 178 2.07 -19.10 6.91
C SER A 178 1.92 -19.83 5.58
N ALA A 179 0.96 -19.41 4.73
CA ALA A 179 0.86 -19.91 3.36
C ALA A 179 0.65 -18.73 2.39
N PRO A 180 1.15 -18.82 1.15
CA PRO A 180 0.85 -17.79 0.15
C PRO A 180 -0.67 -17.73 -0.01
N CYS A 181 -1.28 -16.61 0.35
CA CYS A 181 -2.72 -16.35 0.18
C CYS A 181 -3.05 -16.19 -1.32
N VAL A 182 -2.85 -17.26 -2.09
CA VAL A 182 -3.37 -17.38 -3.44
C VAL A 182 -4.51 -18.41 -3.35
N ASN A 183 -5.76 -17.90 -3.34
CA ASN A 183 -6.99 -18.65 -3.50
C ASN A 183 -7.32 -19.67 -2.38
N GLY A 184 -7.93 -19.22 -1.29
CA GLY A 184 -8.63 -20.16 -0.41
C GLY A 184 -8.73 -19.83 1.07
N VAL A 185 -8.20 -18.72 1.56
CA VAL A 185 -8.57 -18.25 2.90
C VAL A 185 -10.02 -17.80 2.79
N ARG A 186 -10.94 -18.62 3.31
CA ARG A 186 -12.24 -18.12 3.71
C ARG A 186 -11.95 -16.96 4.63
N SER A 187 -11.97 -15.76 4.07
CA SER A 187 -11.85 -14.53 4.79
C SER A 187 -12.66 -14.69 6.08
N ILE A 188 -11.99 -14.70 7.23
CA ILE A 188 -12.65 -14.28 8.45
C ILE A 188 -13.40 -13.05 8.00
N ARG A 189 -14.74 -13.06 8.07
CA ARG A 189 -15.57 -12.06 7.41
C ARG A 189 -15.34 -10.70 8.03
N PHE A 190 -14.17 -10.08 7.76
CA PHE A 190 -13.83 -8.71 8.12
C PHE A 190 -14.85 -7.71 7.56
N SER A 191 -15.50 -8.05 6.42
CA SER A 191 -16.53 -7.23 5.81
C SER A 191 -17.76 -6.95 6.69
N ARG A 192 -17.93 -7.66 7.80
CA ARG A 192 -19.07 -7.45 8.72
C ARG A 192 -18.78 -6.40 9.81
N TRP A 193 -17.52 -6.02 10.04
CA TRP A 193 -17.10 -5.16 11.14
C TRP A 193 -16.76 -3.73 10.73
N CYS A 194 -16.37 -3.51 9.48
CA CYS A 194 -16.02 -2.19 8.95
C CYS A 194 -17.16 -1.53 8.15
N ARG A 195 -18.43 -1.93 8.35
CA ARG A 195 -19.55 -1.20 7.78
C ARG A 195 -20.11 -0.24 8.83
N ARG A 196 -19.62 0.98 8.81
CA ARG A 196 -20.27 2.30 8.93
C ARG A 196 -19.20 3.35 9.01
#